data_f86351a16bedf37a9dc79fdaf177c5bb
#
_entry.id   f86351a16bedf37a9dc79fdaf177c5bb
#
_cell.length_a   1.000
_cell.length_b   1.000
_cell.length_c   1.000
_cell.angle_alpha   90.00
_cell.angle_beta   90.00
_cell.angle_gamma   90.00
#
_symmetry.space_group_name_H-M   'P 1'
#
loop_
_entity.id
_entity.type
_entity.pdbx_description
1 polymer ?
#
loop_
_entity_poly.entity_id
_entity_poly.type
_entity_poly.pdbx_seq_one_letter_code
_entity_poly.pdbx_strand_id
1 'polypeptide(L)'
;MGEMTAIRDAYGAALKELGEQDVRIVGLEADVASSTKSGIFGSAFPERYFNVGISELNMVSMAAGLARTGFIPFVNTFAVFLTTRGADPVQSLIAYDSLNVKLCGAYCGLSDSYDGASHQAITDMAFVRSIPNMTVIATADGTERSEERRVGKECASMCRSRWSPYH
;
A
#
# COMPACT_ATOMS: atom_id res chain seq x y z
N MET A 1 2.40 -27.24 10.49
CA MET A 1 1.94 -25.89 10.87
C MET A 1 2.90 -24.93 10.20
N GLY A 2 2.42 -24.17 9.20
CA GLY A 2 3.26 -23.15 8.54
C GLY A 2 3.68 -22.07 9.54
N GLU A 3 4.87 -21.54 9.36
CA GLU A 3 5.41 -20.44 10.16
C GLU A 3 4.49 -19.23 10.02
N MET A 4 4.01 -18.67 11.13
CA MET A 4 3.15 -17.50 11.11
C MET A 4 3.99 -16.26 10.78
N THR A 5 3.90 -15.79 9.55
CA THR A 5 4.58 -14.57 9.09
C THR A 5 3.64 -13.39 9.24
N ALA A 6 4.13 -12.27 9.80
CA ALA A 6 3.33 -11.06 9.87
C ALA A 6 2.97 -10.55 8.45
N ILE A 7 1.74 -10.08 8.27
CA ILE A 7 1.23 -9.62 6.96
C ILE A 7 2.16 -8.61 6.30
N ARG A 8 2.72 -7.67 7.07
CA ARG A 8 3.66 -6.66 6.56
C ARG A 8 4.98 -7.24 6.08
N ASP A 9 5.50 -8.29 6.76
CA ASP A 9 6.75 -8.93 6.36
C ASP A 9 6.55 -9.75 5.07
N ALA A 10 5.43 -10.46 4.98
CA ALA A 10 5.02 -11.14 3.75
C ALA A 10 4.85 -10.13 2.59
N TYR A 11 4.29 -8.95 2.86
CA TYR A 11 4.17 -7.88 1.87
C TYR A 11 5.54 -7.42 1.36
N GLY A 12 6.46 -7.08 2.26
CA GLY A 12 7.78 -6.56 1.87
C GLY A 12 8.58 -7.57 1.03
N ALA A 13 8.59 -8.86 1.45
CA ALA A 13 9.23 -9.94 0.70
C ALA A 13 8.63 -10.06 -0.70
N ALA A 14 7.37 -10.00 -0.74
CA ALA A 14 6.56 -10.16 -1.90
C ALA A 14 6.69 -8.99 -2.90
N LEU A 15 6.77 -7.77 -2.44
CA LEU A 15 7.03 -6.61 -3.30
C LEU A 15 8.42 -6.71 -3.95
N LYS A 16 9.42 -7.22 -3.21
CA LYS A 16 10.75 -7.49 -3.75
C LYS A 16 10.69 -8.54 -4.86
N GLU A 17 10.01 -9.66 -4.63
CA GLU A 17 9.86 -10.73 -5.65
C GLU A 17 9.21 -10.21 -6.94
N LEU A 18 8.17 -9.38 -6.82
CA LEU A 18 7.57 -8.73 -7.99
C LEU A 18 8.55 -7.82 -8.73
N GLY A 19 9.35 -7.06 -7.99
CA GLY A 19 10.37 -6.19 -8.57
C GLY A 19 11.46 -6.95 -9.34
N GLU A 20 11.73 -8.20 -8.97
CA GLU A 20 12.62 -9.11 -9.72
C GLU A 20 11.99 -9.55 -11.05
N GLN A 21 10.65 -9.69 -11.07
CA GLN A 21 9.90 -10.18 -12.24
C GLN A 21 9.54 -9.07 -13.24
N ASP A 22 9.34 -7.83 -12.77
CA ASP A 22 8.92 -6.72 -13.63
C ASP A 22 9.65 -5.42 -13.27
N VAL A 23 10.45 -4.95 -14.20
CA VAL A 23 11.24 -3.72 -14.05
C VAL A 23 10.41 -2.44 -13.98
N ARG A 24 9.13 -2.49 -14.38
CA ARG A 24 8.20 -1.36 -14.32
C ARG A 24 7.70 -1.08 -12.91
N ILE A 25 7.89 -2.02 -11.98
CA ILE A 25 7.47 -1.85 -10.60
C ILE A 25 8.40 -0.84 -9.91
N VAL A 26 7.77 0.17 -9.32
CA VAL A 26 8.43 1.22 -8.53
C VAL A 26 7.74 1.35 -7.18
N GLY A 27 8.52 1.56 -6.13
CA GLY A 27 8.03 1.79 -4.77
C GLY A 27 8.07 3.26 -4.40
N LEU A 28 6.97 3.78 -3.86
CA LEU A 28 6.92 5.10 -3.26
C LEU A 28 6.59 4.96 -1.77
N GLU A 29 7.18 5.81 -0.94
CA GLU A 29 7.12 5.70 0.51
C GLU A 29 7.02 7.09 1.16
N ALA A 30 6.27 7.20 2.25
CA ALA A 30 6.09 8.44 3.02
C ALA A 30 6.80 8.39 4.38
N ASP A 31 8.07 8.00 4.40
CA ASP A 31 8.97 7.93 5.57
C ASP A 31 8.54 6.94 6.68
N VAL A 32 7.81 5.88 6.30
CA VAL A 32 7.34 4.81 7.21
C VAL A 32 7.79 3.41 6.77
N ALA A 33 8.89 3.31 6.01
CA ALA A 33 9.38 2.09 5.37
C ALA A 33 9.66 0.93 6.35
N SER A 34 10.06 1.23 7.58
CA SER A 34 10.26 0.23 8.63
C SER A 34 8.96 -0.43 9.07
N SER A 35 7.86 0.32 9.06
CA SER A 35 6.52 -0.14 9.45
C SER A 35 5.83 -0.88 8.32
N THR A 36 5.88 -0.35 7.10
CA THR A 36 5.27 -0.95 5.90
C THR A 36 6.07 -2.13 5.35
N LYS A 37 7.36 -2.25 5.71
CA LYS A 37 8.33 -3.20 5.15
C LYS A 37 8.64 -2.99 3.66
N SER A 38 8.22 -1.90 3.07
CA SER A 38 8.57 -1.50 1.70
C SER A 38 10.08 -1.27 1.52
N GLY A 39 10.81 -0.97 2.60
CA GLY A 39 12.26 -0.85 2.62
C GLY A 39 13.01 -2.10 2.16
N ILE A 40 12.39 -3.29 2.21
CA ILE A 40 12.95 -4.53 1.65
C ILE A 40 13.11 -4.39 0.13
N PHE A 41 12.09 -3.84 -0.55
CA PHE A 41 12.17 -3.51 -1.97
C PHE A 41 13.19 -2.40 -2.23
N GLY A 42 13.17 -1.33 -1.42
CA GLY A 42 14.09 -0.21 -1.55
C GLY A 42 15.57 -0.61 -1.43
N SER A 43 15.87 -1.57 -0.54
CA SER A 43 17.23 -2.10 -0.39
C SER A 43 17.68 -2.95 -1.60
N ALA A 44 16.75 -3.63 -2.26
CA ALA A 44 17.03 -4.45 -3.44
C ALA A 44 17.08 -3.62 -4.74
N PHE A 45 16.29 -2.56 -4.83
CA PHE A 45 16.12 -1.74 -6.04
C PHE A 45 16.13 -0.24 -5.70
N PRO A 46 17.26 0.32 -5.24
CA PRO A 46 17.32 1.71 -4.79
C PRO A 46 16.99 2.73 -5.90
N GLU A 47 17.24 2.39 -7.15
CA GLU A 47 16.92 3.23 -8.32
C GLU A 47 15.43 3.27 -8.69
N ARG A 48 14.63 2.39 -8.10
CA ARG A 48 13.18 2.28 -8.30
C ARG A 48 12.39 2.52 -7.02
N TYR A 49 13.02 3.10 -6.01
CA TYR A 49 12.40 3.36 -4.71
C TYR A 49 12.56 4.82 -4.30
N PHE A 50 11.44 5.48 -4.05
CA PHE A 50 11.38 6.91 -3.79
C PHE A 50 10.75 7.18 -2.42
N ASN A 51 11.56 7.57 -1.44
CA ASN A 51 11.04 8.13 -0.20
C ASN A 51 10.80 9.63 -0.41
N VAL A 52 9.53 10.03 -0.40
CA VAL A 52 9.12 11.43 -0.62
C VAL A 52 8.97 12.22 0.68
N GLY A 53 9.31 11.63 1.82
CA GLY A 53 9.04 12.18 3.13
C GLY A 53 7.56 12.11 3.51
N ILE A 54 7.19 12.73 4.62
CA ILE A 54 5.80 12.75 5.13
C ILE A 54 4.94 13.67 4.25
N SER A 55 4.62 13.21 3.03
CA SER A 55 3.92 13.99 2.00
C SER A 55 3.04 13.08 1.13
N GLU A 56 1.99 12.54 1.72
CA GLU A 56 1.15 11.51 1.09
C GLU A 56 0.42 12.04 -0.15
N LEU A 57 -0.04 13.28 -0.14
CA LEU A 57 -0.66 13.92 -1.30
C LEU A 57 0.32 13.98 -2.49
N ASN A 58 1.56 14.39 -2.25
CA ASN A 58 2.60 14.43 -3.27
C ASN A 58 2.95 13.02 -3.76
N MET A 59 3.09 12.07 -2.84
CA MET A 59 3.39 10.67 -3.16
C MET A 59 2.36 10.05 -4.10
N VAL A 60 1.08 10.22 -3.80
CA VAL A 60 -0.01 9.69 -4.64
C VAL A 60 -0.05 10.39 -6.00
N SER A 61 0.20 11.71 -6.04
CA SER A 61 0.26 12.46 -7.30
C SER A 61 1.46 12.04 -8.17
N MET A 62 2.63 11.78 -7.57
CA MET A 62 3.79 11.23 -8.25
C MET A 62 3.49 9.84 -8.82
N ALA A 63 2.82 8.98 -8.03
CA ALA A 63 2.42 7.65 -8.49
C ALA A 63 1.49 7.72 -9.72
N ALA A 64 0.54 8.65 -9.73
CA ALA A 64 -0.32 8.86 -10.89
C ALA A 64 0.50 9.26 -12.14
N GLY A 65 1.46 10.17 -11.99
CA GLY A 65 2.38 10.56 -13.07
C GLY A 65 3.20 9.39 -13.59
N LEU A 66 3.80 8.59 -12.70
CA LEU A 66 4.57 7.40 -13.06
C LEU A 66 3.72 6.35 -13.77
N ALA A 67 2.48 6.13 -13.32
CA ALA A 67 1.58 5.18 -13.97
C ALA A 67 1.23 5.60 -15.41
N ARG A 68 1.09 6.89 -15.67
CA ARG A 68 0.87 7.43 -17.04
C ARG A 68 2.07 7.22 -17.96
N THR A 69 3.27 7.06 -17.42
CA THR A 69 4.48 6.76 -18.21
C THR A 69 4.76 5.26 -18.36
N GLY A 70 3.85 4.40 -17.89
CA GLY A 70 3.92 2.95 -18.06
C GLY A 70 4.55 2.19 -16.89
N PHE A 71 4.93 2.86 -15.81
CA PHE A 71 5.34 2.20 -14.57
C PHE A 71 4.14 1.63 -13.79
N ILE A 72 4.43 0.76 -12.83
CA ILE A 72 3.46 0.16 -11.91
C ILE A 72 3.83 0.59 -10.49
N PRO A 73 3.33 1.75 -10.03
CA PRO A 73 3.69 2.27 -8.72
C PRO A 73 3.00 1.52 -7.58
N PHE A 74 3.76 1.20 -6.55
CA PHE A 74 3.30 0.74 -5.24
C PHE A 74 3.48 1.88 -4.23
N VAL A 75 2.39 2.45 -3.78
CA VAL A 75 2.33 3.56 -2.82
C VAL A 75 2.19 2.99 -1.42
N ASN A 76 3.16 3.26 -0.55
CA ASN A 76 3.26 2.65 0.78
C ASN A 76 3.16 3.74 1.85
N THR A 77 2.15 3.66 2.70
CA THR A 77 1.99 4.48 3.90
C THR A 77 0.94 3.84 4.81
N PHE A 78 0.59 4.51 5.91
CA PHE A 78 -0.50 4.07 6.77
C PHE A 78 -1.85 4.35 6.11
N ALA A 79 -2.80 3.44 6.31
CA ALA A 79 -4.12 3.52 5.70
C ALA A 79 -4.85 4.84 6.02
N VAL A 80 -4.73 5.32 7.26
CA VAL A 80 -5.32 6.60 7.68
C VAL A 80 -4.77 7.78 6.87
N PHE A 81 -3.47 7.84 6.64
CA PHE A 81 -2.86 8.95 5.90
C PHE A 81 -3.11 8.85 4.41
N LEU A 82 -3.12 7.64 3.87
CA LEU A 82 -3.48 7.41 2.48
C LEU A 82 -4.89 7.90 2.16
N THR A 83 -5.84 7.63 3.05
CA THR A 83 -7.27 7.94 2.83
C THR A 83 -7.72 9.29 3.37
N THR A 84 -6.88 9.99 4.10
CA THR A 84 -7.13 11.38 4.52
C THR A 84 -6.30 12.38 3.73
N ARG A 85 -4.98 12.31 3.84
CA ARG A 85 -4.07 13.26 3.17
C ARG A 85 -3.91 12.98 1.69
N GLY A 86 -3.95 11.71 1.27
CA GLY A 86 -3.91 11.29 -0.13
C GLY A 86 -5.26 11.22 -0.83
N ALA A 87 -6.35 11.57 -0.15
CA ALA A 87 -7.73 11.36 -0.65
C ALA A 87 -8.01 12.00 -2.01
N ASP A 88 -7.64 13.25 -2.17
CA ASP A 88 -7.89 13.99 -3.41
C ASP A 88 -7.19 13.34 -4.62
N PRO A 89 -5.87 13.16 -4.67
CA PRO A 89 -5.24 12.54 -5.83
C PRO A 89 -5.61 11.05 -6.02
N VAL A 90 -6.01 10.32 -4.99
CA VAL A 90 -6.59 8.98 -5.15
C VAL A 90 -7.85 9.06 -6.01
N GLN A 91 -8.75 9.99 -5.72
CA GLN A 91 -10.01 10.15 -6.44
C GLN A 91 -9.81 10.85 -7.80
N SER A 92 -9.13 12.01 -7.81
CA SER A 92 -9.07 12.91 -8.95
C SER A 92 -8.06 12.49 -10.02
N LEU A 93 -7.02 11.75 -9.66
CA LEU A 93 -5.97 11.33 -10.59
C LEU A 93 -6.00 9.83 -10.85
N ILE A 94 -5.97 9.00 -9.79
CA ILE A 94 -5.83 7.55 -9.95
C ILE A 94 -7.15 6.92 -10.39
N ALA A 95 -8.21 7.10 -9.63
CA ALA A 95 -9.50 6.46 -9.89
C ALA A 95 -10.20 7.04 -11.13
N TYR A 96 -10.13 8.36 -11.30
CA TYR A 96 -10.74 9.04 -12.45
C TYR A 96 -10.20 8.53 -13.79
N ASP A 97 -8.88 8.38 -13.88
CA ASP A 97 -8.20 7.90 -15.09
C ASP A 97 -7.99 6.37 -15.11
N SER A 98 -8.50 5.64 -14.12
CA SER A 98 -8.31 4.18 -13.98
C SER A 98 -6.84 3.76 -14.07
N LEU A 99 -5.94 4.48 -13.39
CA LEU A 99 -4.50 4.24 -13.46
C LEU A 99 -4.08 2.99 -12.69
N ASN A 100 -3.10 2.27 -13.24
CA ASN A 100 -2.55 1.07 -12.62
C ASN A 100 -1.60 1.40 -11.45
N VAL A 101 -2.14 1.92 -10.37
CA VAL A 101 -1.43 2.23 -9.12
C VAL A 101 -1.89 1.29 -8.01
N LYS A 102 -0.95 0.75 -7.24
CA LYS A 102 -1.23 -0.09 -6.07
C LYS A 102 -1.11 0.76 -4.80
N LEU A 103 -2.23 1.00 -4.14
CA LEU A 103 -2.31 1.76 -2.90
C LEU A 103 -2.21 0.79 -1.70
N CYS A 104 -1.07 0.77 -1.04
CA CYS A 104 -0.77 -0.18 0.04
C CYS A 104 -0.88 0.51 1.40
N GLY A 105 -2.11 0.62 1.91
CA GLY A 105 -2.38 1.17 3.23
C GLY A 105 -2.07 0.14 4.34
N ALA A 106 -1.06 0.41 5.15
CA ALA A 106 -0.76 -0.39 6.33
C ALA A 106 -1.63 0.04 7.53
N TYR A 107 -1.82 -0.86 8.48
CA TYR A 107 -2.54 -0.59 9.73
C TYR A 107 -3.98 -0.09 9.55
N CYS A 108 -4.78 -0.81 8.78
CA CYS A 108 -6.22 -0.55 8.64
C CYS A 108 -6.97 -0.75 9.97
N GLY A 109 -8.02 0.03 10.17
CA GLY A 109 -8.86 -0.05 11.36
C GLY A 109 -8.11 0.40 12.62
N LEU A 110 -8.28 -0.35 13.70
CA LEU A 110 -7.67 -0.07 15.02
C LEU A 110 -6.36 -0.81 15.25
N SER A 111 -5.73 -1.34 14.22
CA SER A 111 -4.56 -2.20 14.36
C SER A 111 -3.29 -1.47 14.80
N ASP A 112 -3.21 -0.17 14.56
CA ASP A 112 -2.16 0.68 15.12
C ASP A 112 -2.56 1.19 16.50
N SER A 113 -2.43 0.31 17.50
CA SER A 113 -2.76 0.64 18.88
C SER A 113 -1.69 1.43 19.58
N TYR A 114 -0.43 1.33 19.11
CA TYR A 114 0.72 1.92 19.77
C TYR A 114 0.81 3.43 19.55
N ASP A 115 0.58 3.87 18.32
CA ASP A 115 0.62 5.29 17.96
C ASP A 115 -0.70 6.03 18.28
N GLY A 116 -1.75 5.28 18.64
CA GLY A 116 -3.00 5.83 19.15
C GLY A 116 -3.96 6.32 18.07
N ALA A 117 -4.97 7.09 18.51
CA ALA A 117 -6.13 7.45 17.69
C ALA A 117 -5.81 8.23 16.41
N SER A 118 -4.71 8.99 16.38
CA SER A 118 -4.29 9.74 15.18
C SER A 118 -3.81 8.84 14.03
N HIS A 119 -3.47 7.59 14.32
CA HIS A 119 -2.98 6.59 13.37
C HIS A 119 -4.01 5.50 13.06
N GLN A 120 -5.16 5.51 13.72
CA GLN A 120 -6.23 4.53 13.52
C GLN A 120 -7.11 4.90 12.32
N ALA A 121 -7.26 3.96 11.38
CA ALA A 121 -7.98 4.16 10.12
C ALA A 121 -9.39 3.57 10.20
N ILE A 122 -10.35 4.33 10.72
CA ILE A 122 -11.73 3.86 10.93
C ILE A 122 -12.64 4.06 9.71
N THR A 123 -12.26 4.89 8.76
CA THR A 123 -13.06 5.24 7.56
C THR A 123 -12.39 4.85 6.24
N ASP A 124 -11.20 4.26 6.29
CA ASP A 124 -10.34 3.94 5.16
C ASP A 124 -11.05 3.11 4.08
N MET A 125 -11.57 1.95 4.43
CA MET A 125 -12.27 1.06 3.50
C MET A 125 -13.57 1.66 2.98
N ALA A 126 -14.31 2.40 3.84
CA ALA A 126 -15.54 3.06 3.43
C ALA A 126 -15.25 4.14 2.37
N PHE A 127 -14.22 4.94 2.58
CA PHE A 127 -13.78 5.96 1.63
C PHE A 127 -13.43 5.35 0.28
N VAL A 128 -12.51 4.39 0.23
CA VAL A 128 -12.05 3.82 -1.05
C VAL A 128 -13.16 3.06 -1.77
N ARG A 129 -14.04 2.36 -1.04
CA ARG A 129 -15.20 1.67 -1.62
C ARG A 129 -16.26 2.62 -2.21
N SER A 130 -16.28 3.87 -1.79
CA SER A 130 -17.19 4.88 -2.37
C SER A 130 -16.71 5.47 -3.69
N ILE A 131 -15.44 5.24 -4.07
CA ILE A 131 -14.84 5.79 -5.27
C ILE A 131 -15.02 4.82 -6.44
N PRO A 132 -15.62 5.25 -7.57
CA PRO A 132 -15.70 4.42 -8.79
C PRO A 132 -14.31 3.99 -9.28
N ASN A 133 -14.25 2.86 -9.96
CA ASN A 133 -13.01 2.27 -10.52
C ASN A 133 -11.96 1.81 -9.48
N MET A 134 -12.31 1.80 -8.19
CA MET A 134 -11.42 1.30 -7.15
C MET A 134 -11.79 -0.12 -6.74
N THR A 135 -10.79 -1.00 -6.68
CA THR A 135 -10.93 -2.33 -6.08
C THR A 135 -10.30 -2.30 -4.69
N VAL A 136 -11.04 -2.75 -3.67
CA VAL A 136 -10.58 -2.77 -2.28
C VAL A 136 -10.44 -4.19 -1.81
N ILE A 137 -9.24 -4.55 -1.35
CA ILE A 137 -8.91 -5.87 -0.84
C ILE A 137 -8.39 -5.73 0.60
N ALA A 138 -8.99 -6.50 1.51
CA ALA A 138 -8.56 -6.59 2.89
C ALA A 138 -8.07 -8.02 3.14
N THR A 139 -6.76 -8.20 3.17
CA THR A 139 -6.12 -9.50 3.33
C THR A 139 -6.29 -10.08 4.73
N ALA A 140 -6.59 -11.36 4.83
CA ALA A 140 -6.77 -12.07 6.09
C ALA A 140 -5.43 -12.52 6.70
N ASP A 141 -4.47 -12.92 5.87
CA ASP A 141 -3.16 -13.43 6.30
C ASP A 141 -2.02 -13.07 5.31
N GLY A 142 -0.81 -13.54 5.63
CA GLY A 142 0.37 -13.30 4.80
C GLY A 142 0.36 -14.03 3.46
N THR A 143 -0.31 -15.17 3.38
CA THR A 143 -0.42 -15.97 2.14
C THR A 143 -1.35 -15.26 1.16
N GLU A 144 -2.54 -14.90 1.59
CA GLU A 144 -3.48 -14.12 0.79
C GLU A 144 -2.86 -12.81 0.31
N ARG A 145 -2.15 -12.11 1.21
CA ARG A 145 -1.41 -10.89 0.85
C ARG A 145 -0.38 -11.10 -0.25
N SER A 146 0.28 -12.25 -0.27
CA SER A 146 1.25 -12.58 -1.30
C SER A 146 0.61 -12.94 -2.64
N GLU A 147 -0.56 -13.58 -2.64
CA GLU A 147 -1.28 -13.97 -3.85
C GLU A 147 -2.01 -12.79 -4.50
N GLU A 148 -2.56 -11.90 -3.71
CA GLU A 148 -3.29 -10.71 -4.15
C GLU A 148 -2.49 -9.84 -5.13
N ARG A 149 -1.17 -9.83 -5.01
CA ARG A 149 -0.28 -9.13 -5.92
C ARG A 149 -0.31 -9.65 -7.35
N ARG A 150 -0.64 -10.93 -7.52
CA ARG A 150 -0.73 -11.59 -8.82
C ARG A 150 -2.07 -11.29 -9.51
N VAL A 151 -3.08 -10.92 -8.72
CA VAL A 151 -4.42 -10.62 -9.21
C VAL A 151 -4.56 -9.12 -9.41
N GLY A 152 -4.26 -8.63 -10.57
CA GLY A 152 -4.88 -7.39 -10.88
C GLY A 152 -4.06 -6.30 -11.51
N LYS A 153 -4.46 -6.00 -12.70
CA LYS A 153 -4.08 -4.79 -13.42
C LYS A 153 -4.72 -3.53 -12.81
N GLU A 154 -5.65 -3.66 -11.84
CA GLU A 154 -6.53 -2.60 -11.36
C GLU A 154 -6.86 -2.78 -9.87
N CYS A 155 -5.93 -2.53 -8.95
CA CYS A 155 -6.25 -2.76 -7.55
C CYS A 155 -5.63 -1.75 -6.59
N ALA A 156 -6.47 -1.07 -5.82
CA ALA A 156 -6.07 -0.44 -4.58
C ALA A 156 -6.19 -1.47 -3.45
N SER A 157 -5.07 -1.83 -2.83
CA SER A 157 -5.02 -2.81 -1.76
C SER A 157 -4.86 -2.12 -0.42
N MET A 158 -5.82 -2.33 0.48
CA MET A 158 -5.75 -1.86 1.87
C MET A 158 -5.44 -3.05 2.79
N CYS A 159 -4.37 -2.94 3.57
CA CYS A 159 -3.91 -4.01 4.44
C CYS A 159 -4.60 -3.96 5.80
N ARG A 160 -5.38 -4.97 6.15
CA ARG A 160 -5.89 -5.17 7.50
C ARG A 160 -4.93 -6.07 8.27
N SER A 161 -4.26 -5.56 9.30
CA SER A 161 -3.60 -6.42 10.26
C SER A 161 -4.64 -6.99 11.22
N ARG A 162 -4.67 -8.30 11.36
CA ARG A 162 -5.48 -8.94 12.39
C ARG A 162 -4.76 -8.73 13.72
N TRP A 163 -5.31 -7.90 14.58
CA TRP A 163 -4.88 -7.84 15.96
C TRP A 163 -5.40 -9.10 16.67
N SER A 164 -4.54 -9.97 17.07
CA SER A 164 -4.81 -10.98 18.09
C SER A 164 -4.01 -10.59 19.33
N PRO A 165 -4.67 -10.01 20.35
CA PRO A 165 -4.10 -10.04 21.68
C PRO A 165 -4.46 -11.40 22.24
N TYR A 166 -3.50 -12.22 22.49
CA TYR A 166 -3.60 -13.52 23.15
C TYR A 166 -4.31 -14.66 22.37
N HIS A 167 -3.50 -15.50 21.77
CA HIS A 167 -3.54 -16.96 22.03
C HIS A 167 -2.14 -17.49 21.85
#